data_b58abec6e70aae27f29e10da52f66754
#
_entry.id   b58abec6e70aae27f29e10da52f66754
#
_cell.length_a   1.000
_cell.length_b   1.000
_cell.length_c   1.000
_cell.angle_alpha   90.00
_cell.angle_beta   90.00
_cell.angle_gamma   90.00
#
_symmetry.space_group_name_H-M   'P 1'
#
loop_
_entity.id
_entity.type
_entity.pdbx_description
1 polymer ?
#
loop_
_entity_poly.entity_id
_entity_poly.type
_entity_poly.pdbx_seq_one_letter_code
_entity_poly.pdbx_strand_id
1 'polypeptide(L)'
;MNLLIVDDEIVTTQVLEEQLDRALLSIDQIYVAYNTSMARDILQKNKVELILCDIEMPKENGIHFLEWVREQKIQTEVIFLTSHEKFEYAYGAVQNGAANYLLKPIDMNKINQTLLRVTEKIAWKQKTEEIREYWKIGKRKMVRYFWTRVLLEPGVQKQGLEEEIKQQGIAEEIQEKYCVVILHFASGKLDFGKEKEQESIYKFAMENILAEAFTEKIKMENVICWEENTGTYLGILSEFSEKETKERAEQVRNIFEKYFPETLQIGYISPSVPFYEVGLEKE
;
A
#
# COMPACT_ATOMS: atom_id res chain seq x y z
N MET A 1 -0.64 -16.18 -12.65
CA MET A 1 -0.58 -14.87 -13.33
C MET A 1 -1.29 -14.91 -14.69
N ASN A 2 -1.68 -13.74 -15.24
CA ASN A 2 -2.36 -13.67 -16.54
C ASN A 2 -1.42 -13.17 -17.64
N LEU A 3 -1.53 -13.78 -18.82
CA LEU A 3 -0.80 -13.44 -20.02
C LEU A 3 -1.74 -12.83 -21.06
N LEU A 4 -1.32 -11.78 -21.73
CA LEU A 4 -1.98 -11.24 -22.92
C LEU A 4 -1.07 -11.43 -24.14
N ILE A 5 -1.60 -12.05 -25.20
CA ILE A 5 -0.94 -12.18 -26.50
C ILE A 5 -1.57 -11.16 -27.45
N VAL A 6 -0.75 -10.32 -28.09
CA VAL A 6 -1.19 -9.28 -29.01
C VAL A 6 -0.45 -9.46 -30.33
N ASP A 7 -1.14 -9.91 -31.35
CA ASP A 7 -0.59 -10.15 -32.68
C ASP A 7 -1.74 -10.17 -33.69
N ASP A 8 -1.63 -9.48 -34.82
CA ASP A 8 -2.68 -9.43 -35.85
C ASP A 8 -2.75 -10.73 -36.68
N GLU A 9 -1.72 -11.58 -36.58
CA GLU A 9 -1.71 -12.90 -37.22
C GLU A 9 -2.41 -13.94 -36.32
N ILE A 10 -3.65 -14.33 -36.67
CA ILE A 10 -4.45 -15.32 -35.94
C ILE A 10 -3.68 -16.65 -35.74
N VAL A 11 -2.96 -17.10 -36.75
CA VAL A 11 -2.19 -18.36 -36.68
C VAL A 11 -1.10 -18.26 -35.61
N THR A 12 -0.39 -17.15 -35.54
CA THR A 12 0.64 -16.89 -34.53
C THR A 12 0.08 -16.92 -33.13
N THR A 13 -1.07 -16.24 -32.89
CA THR A 13 -1.72 -16.25 -31.57
C THR A 13 -2.18 -17.63 -31.14
N GLN A 14 -2.75 -18.42 -32.08
CA GLN A 14 -3.18 -19.80 -31.80
C GLN A 14 -2.01 -20.72 -31.45
N VAL A 15 -0.91 -20.66 -32.23
CA VAL A 15 0.29 -21.45 -31.93
C VAL A 15 0.87 -21.12 -30.58
N LEU A 16 0.95 -19.85 -30.24
CA LEU A 16 1.41 -19.40 -28.89
C LEU A 16 0.46 -19.90 -27.81
N GLU A 17 -0.84 -19.74 -27.97
CA GLU A 17 -1.83 -20.16 -26.97
C GLU A 17 -1.79 -21.68 -26.72
N GLU A 18 -1.62 -22.49 -27.75
CA GLU A 18 -1.61 -23.94 -27.68
C GLU A 18 -0.28 -24.53 -27.18
N GLN A 19 0.86 -23.90 -27.55
CA GLN A 19 2.18 -24.48 -27.32
C GLN A 19 2.92 -23.90 -26.10
N LEU A 20 2.40 -22.85 -25.48
CA LEU A 20 2.97 -22.34 -24.24
C LEU A 20 2.73 -23.32 -23.07
N ASP A 21 3.78 -23.62 -22.35
CA ASP A 21 3.70 -24.46 -21.14
C ASP A 21 3.14 -23.65 -19.95
N ARG A 22 1.81 -23.62 -19.87
CA ARG A 22 1.09 -22.88 -18.82
C ARG A 22 1.47 -23.30 -17.42
N ALA A 23 1.74 -24.59 -17.22
CA ALA A 23 2.09 -25.12 -15.89
C ALA A 23 3.49 -24.67 -15.48
N LEU A 24 4.48 -24.80 -16.36
CA LEU A 24 5.84 -24.33 -16.15
C LEU A 24 5.90 -22.81 -15.87
N LEU A 25 5.09 -22.03 -16.61
CA LEU A 25 5.07 -20.58 -16.52
C LEU A 25 4.12 -20.03 -15.46
N SER A 26 3.40 -20.89 -14.74
CA SER A 26 2.37 -20.49 -13.75
C SER A 26 1.34 -19.50 -14.33
N ILE A 27 0.87 -19.77 -15.57
CA ILE A 27 -0.14 -18.96 -16.24
C ILE A 27 -1.54 -19.50 -15.93
N ASP A 28 -2.36 -18.66 -15.31
CA ASP A 28 -3.75 -18.98 -14.96
C ASP A 28 -4.67 -18.76 -16.18
N GLN A 29 -4.55 -17.60 -16.82
CA GLN A 29 -5.38 -17.20 -17.95
C GLN A 29 -4.52 -16.61 -19.07
N ILE A 30 -4.86 -16.98 -20.32
CA ILE A 30 -4.33 -16.35 -21.54
C ILE A 30 -5.47 -15.56 -22.18
N TYR A 31 -5.21 -14.30 -22.45
CA TYR A 31 -6.04 -13.41 -23.25
C TYR A 31 -5.39 -13.23 -24.61
N VAL A 32 -6.20 -13.08 -25.67
CA VAL A 32 -5.73 -12.85 -27.02
C VAL A 32 -6.35 -11.58 -27.59
N ALA A 33 -5.54 -10.75 -28.19
CA ALA A 33 -5.95 -9.54 -28.89
C ALA A 33 -5.30 -9.49 -30.28
N TYR A 34 -6.08 -9.14 -31.28
CA TYR A 34 -5.61 -9.06 -32.67
C TYR A 34 -5.25 -7.62 -33.10
N ASN A 35 -5.24 -6.70 -32.18
CA ASN A 35 -4.82 -5.31 -32.35
C ASN A 35 -4.70 -4.61 -31.00
N THR A 36 -4.08 -3.42 -31.00
CA THR A 36 -3.86 -2.62 -29.78
C THR A 36 -5.13 -2.13 -29.13
N SER A 37 -6.22 -1.85 -29.90
CA SER A 37 -7.50 -1.43 -29.36
C SER A 37 -8.11 -2.53 -28.50
N MET A 38 -8.17 -3.76 -29.00
CA MET A 38 -8.65 -4.92 -28.26
C MET A 38 -7.78 -5.21 -27.02
N ALA A 39 -6.46 -5.05 -27.16
CA ALA A 39 -5.53 -5.20 -26.04
C ALA A 39 -5.80 -4.19 -24.92
N ARG A 40 -6.10 -2.92 -25.25
CA ARG A 40 -6.48 -1.89 -24.28
C ARG A 40 -7.77 -2.25 -23.53
N ASP A 41 -8.79 -2.72 -24.26
CA ASP A 41 -10.06 -3.14 -23.65
C ASP A 41 -9.87 -4.28 -22.65
N ILE A 42 -8.97 -5.23 -22.97
CA ILE A 42 -8.62 -6.33 -22.05
C ILE A 42 -7.90 -5.81 -20.81
N LEU A 43 -6.90 -4.92 -20.96
CA LEU A 43 -6.12 -4.36 -19.87
C LEU A 43 -6.96 -3.48 -18.93
N GLN A 44 -8.00 -2.84 -19.43
CA GLN A 44 -8.92 -2.05 -18.60
C GLN A 44 -9.83 -2.91 -17.72
N LYS A 45 -10.13 -4.15 -18.14
CA LYS A 45 -11.07 -5.04 -17.46
C LYS A 45 -10.40 -6.14 -16.65
N ASN A 46 -9.15 -6.45 -16.95
CA ASN A 46 -8.44 -7.58 -16.37
C ASN A 46 -7.05 -7.16 -15.90
N LYS A 47 -6.61 -7.76 -14.82
CA LYS A 47 -5.22 -7.66 -14.40
C LYS A 47 -4.38 -8.60 -15.25
N VAL A 48 -3.38 -8.05 -15.95
CA VAL A 48 -2.45 -8.79 -16.80
C VAL A 48 -1.04 -8.48 -16.35
N GLU A 49 -0.29 -9.50 -15.98
CA GLU A 49 1.08 -9.35 -15.46
C GLU A 49 2.13 -9.41 -16.58
N LEU A 50 1.81 -10.06 -17.70
CA LEU A 50 2.73 -10.25 -18.80
C LEU A 50 2.03 -10.10 -20.14
N ILE A 51 2.68 -9.40 -21.07
CA ILE A 51 2.22 -9.21 -22.46
C ILE A 51 3.29 -9.76 -23.41
N LEU A 52 2.87 -10.61 -24.35
CA LEU A 52 3.60 -10.90 -25.58
C LEU A 52 2.99 -10.06 -26.69
N CYS A 53 3.74 -9.17 -27.30
CA CYS A 53 3.22 -8.24 -28.27
C CYS A 53 4.04 -8.27 -29.58
N ASP A 54 3.38 -8.41 -30.70
CA ASP A 54 4.02 -8.10 -31.96
C ASP A 54 4.29 -6.61 -32.08
N ILE A 55 5.42 -6.26 -32.71
CA ILE A 55 5.74 -4.84 -32.97
C ILE A 55 5.00 -4.36 -34.22
N GLU A 56 4.96 -5.16 -35.28
CA GLU A 56 4.46 -4.73 -36.57
C GLU A 56 3.00 -5.11 -36.77
N MET A 57 2.10 -4.31 -36.22
CA MET A 57 0.67 -4.45 -36.41
C MET A 57 0.08 -3.32 -37.25
N PRO A 58 -1.00 -3.57 -38.02
CA PRO A 58 -1.71 -2.52 -38.76
C PRO A 58 -2.25 -1.43 -37.85
N LYS A 59 -2.20 -0.16 -38.33
CA LYS A 59 -2.69 1.05 -37.68
C LYS A 59 -1.83 1.56 -36.53
N GLU A 60 -1.38 0.71 -35.63
CA GLU A 60 -0.56 1.09 -34.49
C GLU A 60 0.43 0.01 -34.15
N ASN A 61 1.70 0.36 -34.02
CA ASN A 61 2.74 -0.61 -33.67
C ASN A 61 2.79 -0.89 -32.17
N GLY A 62 3.39 -2.04 -31.81
CA GLY A 62 3.49 -2.49 -30.43
C GLY A 62 4.29 -1.55 -29.51
N ILE A 63 5.22 -0.74 -30.05
CA ILE A 63 6.01 0.22 -29.24
C ILE A 63 5.12 1.35 -28.75
N HIS A 64 4.29 1.95 -29.62
CA HIS A 64 3.32 2.97 -29.23
C HIS A 64 2.28 2.41 -28.24
N PHE A 65 1.92 1.14 -28.41
CA PHE A 65 1.06 0.47 -27.42
C PHE A 65 1.75 0.38 -26.06
N LEU A 66 3.04 0.03 -25.99
CA LEU A 66 3.81 0.00 -24.73
C LEU A 66 3.91 1.40 -24.11
N GLU A 67 4.14 2.45 -24.91
CA GLU A 67 4.13 3.84 -24.42
C GLU A 67 2.81 4.17 -23.71
N TRP A 68 1.68 3.86 -24.35
CA TRP A 68 0.37 4.02 -23.74
C TRP A 68 0.23 3.20 -22.44
N VAL A 69 0.66 1.96 -22.39
CA VAL A 69 0.65 1.12 -21.17
C VAL A 69 1.39 1.82 -20.03
N ARG A 70 2.54 2.43 -20.31
CA ARG A 70 3.35 3.16 -19.31
C ARG A 70 2.69 4.46 -18.89
N GLU A 71 2.10 5.22 -19.80
CA GLU A 71 1.33 6.44 -19.49
C GLU A 71 0.15 6.15 -18.58
N GLN A 72 -0.54 5.03 -18.80
CA GLN A 72 -1.63 4.56 -17.92
C GLN A 72 -1.15 3.98 -16.59
N LYS A 73 0.16 3.92 -16.34
CA LYS A 73 0.78 3.34 -15.14
C LYS A 73 0.39 1.87 -14.88
N ILE A 74 0.05 1.14 -15.93
CA ILE A 74 -0.30 -0.29 -15.84
C ILE A 74 0.98 -1.07 -15.53
N GLN A 75 0.96 -1.81 -14.42
CA GLN A 75 2.08 -2.62 -13.96
C GLN A 75 2.07 -3.97 -14.66
N THR A 76 2.67 -4.04 -15.84
CA THR A 76 2.82 -5.27 -16.62
C THR A 76 4.21 -5.31 -17.28
N GLU A 77 4.78 -6.49 -17.39
CA GLU A 77 6.00 -6.72 -18.17
C GLU A 77 5.61 -6.99 -19.62
N VAL A 78 6.40 -6.47 -20.56
CA VAL A 78 6.12 -6.62 -22.01
C VAL A 78 7.31 -7.25 -22.69
N ILE A 79 7.06 -8.30 -23.49
CA ILE A 79 8.02 -8.96 -24.35
C ILE A 79 7.55 -8.75 -25.77
N PHE A 80 8.43 -8.23 -26.61
CA PHE A 80 8.12 -8.05 -28.04
C PHE A 80 8.50 -9.26 -28.87
N LEU A 81 7.64 -9.55 -29.85
CA LEU A 81 7.90 -10.45 -30.97
C LEU A 81 8.01 -9.61 -32.23
N THR A 82 8.92 -9.90 -33.12
CA THR A 82 9.09 -9.13 -34.36
C THR A 82 9.73 -9.96 -35.48
N SER A 83 9.35 -9.69 -36.70
CA SER A 83 9.96 -10.30 -37.90
C SER A 83 11.22 -9.58 -38.38
N HIS A 84 11.57 -8.43 -37.79
CA HIS A 84 12.64 -7.58 -38.30
C HIS A 84 13.71 -7.28 -37.25
N GLU A 85 14.98 -7.47 -37.63
CA GLU A 85 16.15 -7.05 -36.82
C GLU A 85 16.45 -5.54 -36.98
N LYS A 86 15.42 -4.69 -36.87
CA LYS A 86 15.65 -3.25 -36.95
C LYS A 86 16.16 -2.75 -35.62
N PHE A 87 17.32 -2.10 -35.63
CA PHE A 87 17.91 -1.48 -34.45
C PHE A 87 16.94 -0.49 -33.75
N GLU A 88 16.14 0.24 -34.53
CA GLU A 88 15.14 1.21 -34.01
C GLU A 88 14.09 0.54 -33.14
N TYR A 89 13.65 -0.66 -33.46
CA TYR A 89 12.67 -1.39 -32.67
C TYR A 89 13.27 -1.91 -31.35
N ALA A 90 14.48 -2.45 -31.41
CA ALA A 90 15.18 -2.87 -30.19
C ALA A 90 15.46 -1.67 -29.26
N TYR A 91 15.87 -0.54 -29.84
CA TYR A 91 16.10 0.70 -29.09
C TYR A 91 14.80 1.23 -28.47
N GLY A 92 13.71 1.34 -29.23
CA GLY A 92 12.40 1.77 -28.73
C GLY A 92 11.87 0.86 -27.63
N ALA A 93 12.02 -0.45 -27.76
CA ALA A 93 11.64 -1.42 -26.74
C ALA A 93 12.39 -1.20 -25.41
N VAL A 94 13.72 -1.02 -25.49
CA VAL A 94 14.57 -0.77 -24.30
C VAL A 94 14.23 0.58 -23.66
N GLN A 95 14.06 1.64 -24.43
CA GLN A 95 13.73 2.98 -23.92
C GLN A 95 12.40 3.00 -23.15
N ASN A 96 11.42 2.23 -23.61
CA ASN A 96 10.10 2.15 -22.99
C ASN A 96 10.00 1.02 -21.93
N GLY A 97 11.13 0.42 -21.55
CA GLY A 97 11.20 -0.56 -20.48
C GLY A 97 10.50 -1.88 -20.79
N ALA A 98 10.64 -2.38 -22.03
CA ALA A 98 10.26 -3.75 -22.33
C ALA A 98 11.16 -4.75 -21.59
N ALA A 99 10.58 -5.86 -21.15
CA ALA A 99 11.31 -6.90 -20.43
C ALA A 99 12.23 -7.70 -21.33
N ASN A 100 11.85 -7.88 -22.58
CA ASN A 100 12.65 -8.59 -23.59
C ASN A 100 12.14 -8.31 -25.00
N TYR A 101 12.89 -8.85 -25.98
CA TYR A 101 12.66 -8.73 -27.41
C TYR A 101 13.08 -10.04 -28.10
N LEU A 102 12.22 -10.65 -28.90
CA LEU A 102 12.41 -11.94 -29.55
C LEU A 102 12.11 -11.83 -31.04
N LEU A 103 12.94 -12.50 -31.87
CA LEU A 103 12.76 -12.53 -33.29
C LEU A 103 11.87 -13.70 -33.76
N LYS A 104 10.99 -13.44 -34.69
CA LYS A 104 10.31 -14.47 -35.49
C LYS A 104 11.29 -14.99 -36.55
N PRO A 105 11.31 -16.28 -36.96
CA PRO A 105 10.30 -17.30 -36.63
C PRO A 105 10.38 -17.76 -35.17
N ILE A 106 9.21 -18.10 -34.63
CA ILE A 106 9.03 -18.42 -33.21
C ILE A 106 9.71 -19.77 -32.90
N ASP A 107 10.74 -19.71 -32.04
CA ASP A 107 11.31 -20.88 -31.37
C ASP A 107 10.64 -21.01 -29.99
N MET A 108 9.75 -22.00 -29.85
CA MET A 108 8.97 -22.21 -28.61
C MET A 108 9.86 -22.50 -27.41
N ASN A 109 11.02 -23.16 -27.59
CA ASN A 109 11.95 -23.37 -26.46
C ASN A 109 12.52 -22.02 -25.98
N LYS A 110 12.90 -21.15 -26.92
CA LYS A 110 13.44 -19.83 -26.61
C LYS A 110 12.39 -18.93 -25.95
N ILE A 111 11.15 -18.99 -26.46
CA ILE A 111 10.02 -18.26 -25.83
C ILE A 111 9.78 -18.76 -24.42
N ASN A 112 9.59 -20.06 -24.21
CA ASN A 112 9.35 -20.63 -22.88
C ASN A 112 10.47 -20.28 -21.89
N GLN A 113 11.75 -20.35 -22.31
CA GLN A 113 12.87 -19.94 -21.47
C GLN A 113 12.85 -18.43 -21.14
N THR A 114 12.52 -17.60 -22.12
CA THR A 114 12.44 -16.15 -21.90
C THR A 114 11.28 -15.78 -20.98
N LEU A 115 10.11 -16.38 -21.21
CA LEU A 115 8.94 -16.22 -20.36
C LEU A 115 9.23 -16.68 -18.94
N LEU A 116 9.88 -17.84 -18.76
CA LEU A 116 10.23 -18.35 -17.44
C LEU A 116 11.06 -17.33 -16.63
N ARG A 117 12.09 -16.75 -17.24
CA ARG A 117 12.90 -15.71 -16.56
C ARG A 117 12.07 -14.48 -16.17
N VAL A 118 11.15 -14.06 -17.04
CA VAL A 118 10.32 -12.89 -16.76
C VAL A 118 9.25 -13.22 -15.71
N THR A 119 8.64 -14.40 -15.75
CA THR A 119 7.68 -14.85 -14.74
C THR A 119 8.31 -14.99 -13.37
N GLU A 120 9.53 -15.53 -13.29
CA GLU A 120 10.30 -15.59 -12.04
C GLU A 120 10.57 -14.18 -11.46
N LYS A 121 10.94 -13.22 -12.33
CA LYS A 121 11.13 -11.82 -11.93
C LYS A 121 9.83 -11.19 -11.42
N ILE A 122 8.69 -11.45 -12.10
CA ILE A 122 7.37 -10.97 -11.67
C ILE A 122 7.02 -11.56 -10.30
N ALA A 123 7.14 -12.87 -10.12
CA ALA A 123 6.86 -13.56 -8.86
C ALA A 123 7.74 -13.06 -7.72
N TRP A 124 9.04 -12.84 -7.97
CA TRP A 124 9.95 -12.26 -6.97
C TRP A 124 9.54 -10.84 -6.57
N LYS A 125 9.18 -9.99 -7.52
CA LYS A 125 8.72 -8.61 -7.26
C LYS A 125 7.44 -8.61 -6.42
N GLN A 126 6.46 -9.45 -6.77
CA GLN A 126 5.20 -9.59 -6.01
C GLN A 126 5.47 -10.06 -4.58
N LYS A 127 6.28 -11.12 -4.41
CA LYS A 127 6.63 -11.64 -3.09
C LYS A 127 7.38 -10.62 -2.23
N THR A 128 8.26 -9.83 -2.85
CA THR A 128 8.99 -8.77 -2.13
C THR A 128 8.04 -7.67 -1.67
N GLU A 129 7.05 -7.31 -2.49
CA GLU A 129 6.06 -6.29 -2.11
C GLU A 129 5.12 -6.80 -1.01
N GLU A 130 4.67 -8.06 -1.07
CA GLU A 130 3.90 -8.71 0.00
C GLU A 130 4.67 -8.71 1.32
N ILE A 131 5.95 -9.09 1.29
CA ILE A 131 6.83 -9.06 2.48
C ILE A 131 6.94 -7.63 3.01
N ARG A 132 7.14 -6.65 2.14
CA ARG A 132 7.23 -5.23 2.52
C ARG A 132 5.94 -4.74 3.20
N GLU A 133 4.77 -5.08 2.66
CA GLU A 133 3.48 -4.74 3.28
C GLU A 133 3.30 -5.45 4.63
N TYR A 134 3.69 -6.73 4.73
CA TYR A 134 3.68 -7.46 6.01
C TYR A 134 4.57 -6.80 7.08
N TRP A 135 5.77 -6.34 6.67
CA TRP A 135 6.68 -5.59 7.54
C TRP A 135 6.10 -4.25 7.96
N LYS A 136 5.46 -3.51 7.06
CA LYS A 136 4.79 -2.25 7.41
C LYS A 136 3.70 -2.47 8.47
N ILE A 137 2.85 -3.48 8.29
CA ILE A 137 1.79 -3.81 9.25
C ILE A 137 2.39 -4.24 10.60
N GLY A 138 3.43 -5.08 10.58
CA GLY A 138 4.16 -5.50 11.77
C GLY A 138 4.78 -4.31 12.52
N LYS A 139 5.46 -3.42 11.79
CA LYS A 139 6.10 -2.22 12.31
C LYS A 139 5.08 -1.29 12.99
N ARG A 140 3.92 -1.07 12.36
CA ARG A 140 2.83 -0.28 12.96
C ARG A 140 2.34 -0.86 14.29
N LYS A 141 2.18 -2.19 14.38
CA LYS A 141 1.81 -2.86 15.64
C LYS A 141 2.88 -2.68 16.72
N MET A 142 4.16 -2.76 16.35
CA MET A 142 5.28 -2.54 17.28
C MET A 142 5.29 -1.11 17.80
N VAL A 143 5.13 -0.10 16.93
CA VAL A 143 5.04 1.31 17.33
C VAL A 143 3.86 1.56 18.26
N ARG A 144 2.67 1.01 17.94
CA ARG A 144 1.50 1.13 18.81
C ARG A 144 1.72 0.48 20.17
N TYR A 145 2.32 -0.70 20.22
CA TYR A 145 2.65 -1.38 21.47
C TYR A 145 3.66 -0.57 22.30
N PHE A 146 4.70 -0.05 21.67
CA PHE A 146 5.68 0.85 22.30
C PHE A 146 4.98 2.04 22.96
N TRP A 147 4.13 2.77 22.22
CA TRP A 147 3.41 3.92 22.78
C TRP A 147 2.40 3.55 23.86
N THR A 148 1.75 2.39 23.74
CA THR A 148 0.86 1.89 24.81
C THR A 148 1.63 1.72 26.13
N ARG A 149 2.82 1.16 26.07
CA ARG A 149 3.69 1.02 27.24
C ARG A 149 4.12 2.38 27.79
N VAL A 150 4.63 3.25 26.92
CA VAL A 150 5.12 4.58 27.33
C VAL A 150 4.03 5.38 28.02
N LEU A 151 2.78 5.32 27.52
CA LEU A 151 1.67 6.07 28.09
C LEU A 151 1.08 5.45 29.37
N LEU A 152 0.99 4.11 29.42
CA LEU A 152 0.19 3.44 30.44
C LEU A 152 1.01 2.75 31.53
N GLU A 153 2.30 2.45 31.30
CA GLU A 153 3.16 1.82 32.28
C GLU A 153 3.95 2.89 33.06
N PRO A 154 3.78 2.99 34.39
CA PRO A 154 4.54 3.94 35.18
C PRO A 154 6.02 3.53 35.30
N GLY A 155 6.93 4.51 35.25
CA GLY A 155 8.33 4.32 35.60
C GLY A 155 9.22 3.71 34.50
N VAL A 156 8.81 3.79 33.25
CA VAL A 156 9.65 3.36 32.13
C VAL A 156 10.86 4.30 32.00
N GLN A 157 12.07 3.75 32.10
CA GLN A 157 13.30 4.53 32.04
C GLN A 157 13.73 4.80 30.59
N LYS A 158 14.27 6.00 30.33
CA LYS A 158 14.79 6.43 29.01
C LYS A 158 15.68 5.39 28.32
N GLN A 159 16.67 4.86 29.05
CA GLN A 159 17.63 3.90 28.48
C GLN A 159 16.95 2.62 28.00
N GLY A 160 15.96 2.11 28.73
CA GLY A 160 15.18 0.94 28.30
C GLY A 160 14.37 1.20 27.02
N LEU A 161 13.82 2.42 26.87
CA LEU A 161 13.08 2.81 25.67
C LEU A 161 13.99 2.93 24.45
N GLU A 162 15.16 3.52 24.59
CA GLU A 162 16.14 3.64 23.50
C GLU A 162 16.63 2.25 23.01
N GLU A 163 16.87 1.32 23.94
CA GLU A 163 17.22 -0.05 23.62
C GLU A 163 16.09 -0.78 22.89
N GLU A 164 14.86 -0.61 23.35
CA GLU A 164 13.68 -1.22 22.73
C GLU A 164 13.45 -0.68 21.30
N ILE A 165 13.50 0.63 21.10
CA ILE A 165 13.40 1.27 19.78
C ILE A 165 14.41 0.67 18.81
N LYS A 166 15.65 0.48 19.27
CA LYS A 166 16.73 -0.09 18.47
C LYS A 166 16.49 -1.58 18.16
N GLN A 167 16.13 -2.37 19.16
CA GLN A 167 15.87 -3.81 19.01
C GLN A 167 14.67 -4.09 18.10
N GLN A 168 13.62 -3.28 18.19
CA GLN A 168 12.42 -3.41 17.38
C GLN A 168 12.57 -2.77 15.98
N GLY A 169 13.66 -2.03 15.73
CA GLY A 169 13.91 -1.37 14.44
C GLY A 169 12.88 -0.29 14.09
N ILE A 170 12.32 0.39 15.11
CA ILE A 170 11.28 1.44 14.95
C ILE A 170 11.84 2.87 15.08
N ALA A 171 13.15 3.04 15.07
CA ALA A 171 13.79 4.34 15.28
C ALA A 171 13.35 5.44 14.29
N GLU A 172 13.08 5.07 13.04
CA GLU A 172 12.62 6.00 12.01
C GLU A 172 11.15 6.46 12.22
N GLU A 173 10.39 5.73 13.03
CA GLU A 173 8.97 6.01 13.31
C GLU A 173 8.79 6.86 14.58
N ILE A 174 9.83 7.01 15.40
CA ILE A 174 9.78 7.74 16.66
C ILE A 174 10.48 9.09 16.49
N GLN A 175 9.74 10.17 16.72
CA GLN A 175 10.29 11.53 16.69
C GLN A 175 10.92 11.88 18.04
N GLU A 176 11.74 12.92 18.04
CA GLU A 176 12.43 13.37 19.24
C GLU A 176 11.47 13.92 20.28
N LYS A 177 10.41 14.62 19.88
CA LYS A 177 9.45 15.28 20.76
C LYS A 177 8.01 15.05 20.29
N TYR A 178 7.13 14.99 21.27
CA TYR A 178 5.69 14.90 21.09
C TYR A 178 4.92 15.83 22.03
N CYS A 179 3.75 16.27 21.56
CA CYS A 179 2.70 16.82 22.36
C CYS A 179 1.63 15.75 22.57
N VAL A 180 1.26 15.45 23.82
CA VAL A 180 0.27 14.42 24.12
C VAL A 180 -1.08 15.06 24.36
N VAL A 181 -2.11 14.55 23.70
CA VAL A 181 -3.51 14.91 23.93
C VAL A 181 -4.25 13.71 24.48
N ILE A 182 -4.95 13.90 25.59
CA ILE A 182 -5.87 12.91 26.12
C ILE A 182 -7.31 13.40 25.87
N LEU A 183 -8.05 12.62 25.11
CA LEU A 183 -9.48 12.82 24.91
C LEU A 183 -10.25 11.78 25.70
N HIS A 184 -11.35 12.19 26.33
CA HIS A 184 -12.17 11.36 27.17
C HIS A 184 -13.64 11.42 26.75
N PHE A 185 -14.29 10.27 26.65
CA PHE A 185 -15.73 10.17 26.40
C PHE A 185 -16.50 10.18 27.70
N ALA A 186 -17.24 11.26 27.92
CA ALA A 186 -17.90 11.56 29.19
C ALA A 186 -19.08 10.64 29.54
N SER A 187 -19.65 9.93 28.58
CA SER A 187 -20.83 9.07 28.78
C SER A 187 -20.51 7.66 29.29
N GLY A 188 -19.29 7.42 29.76
CA GLY A 188 -18.88 6.08 30.15
C GLY A 188 -18.49 5.25 28.91
N LYS A 189 -18.61 3.95 28.96
CA LYS A 189 -18.24 3.08 27.85
C LYS A 189 -18.89 3.57 26.56
N LEU A 190 -18.10 3.80 25.52
CA LEU A 190 -18.61 3.93 24.16
C LEU A 190 -19.49 2.70 23.94
N ASP A 191 -20.81 2.87 24.02
CA ASP A 191 -21.75 1.79 23.70
C ASP A 191 -21.81 1.66 22.18
N PHE A 192 -20.84 0.99 21.62
CA PHE A 192 -20.76 0.70 20.20
C PHE A 192 -21.91 -0.21 19.71
N GLY A 193 -22.95 -0.40 20.57
CA GLY A 193 -24.03 -1.35 20.28
C GLY A 193 -23.57 -2.80 20.45
N LYS A 194 -24.53 -3.69 20.69
CA LYS A 194 -24.25 -5.13 20.91
C LYS A 194 -23.75 -5.88 19.66
N GLU A 195 -23.63 -5.20 18.53
CA GLU A 195 -23.23 -5.79 17.25
C GLU A 195 -21.80 -5.38 16.89
N LYS A 196 -20.91 -6.36 16.68
CA LYS A 196 -19.51 -6.17 16.28
C LYS A 196 -19.34 -5.33 15.01
N GLU A 197 -20.35 -5.28 14.15
CA GLU A 197 -20.35 -4.47 12.94
C GLU A 197 -20.43 -2.97 13.24
N GLN A 198 -21.20 -2.58 14.23
CA GLN A 198 -21.32 -1.18 14.65
C GLN A 198 -20.01 -0.67 15.30
N GLU A 199 -19.37 -1.49 16.13
CA GLU A 199 -18.05 -1.17 16.71
C GLU A 199 -17.01 -0.87 15.61
N SER A 200 -16.99 -1.67 14.56
CA SER A 200 -16.06 -1.47 13.43
C SER A 200 -16.32 -0.17 12.68
N ILE A 201 -17.59 0.20 12.51
CA ILE A 201 -17.99 1.46 11.84
C ILE A 201 -17.59 2.68 12.66
N TYR A 202 -17.85 2.67 13.98
CA TYR A 202 -17.46 3.77 14.88
C TYR A 202 -15.95 3.94 14.93
N LYS A 203 -15.21 2.83 15.04
CA LYS A 203 -13.74 2.86 15.03
C LYS A 203 -13.20 3.44 13.73
N PHE A 204 -13.73 3.01 12.60
CA PHE A 204 -13.36 3.53 11.28
C PHE A 204 -13.69 5.03 11.15
N ALA A 205 -14.88 5.47 11.60
CA ALA A 205 -15.27 6.88 11.57
C ALA A 205 -14.35 7.73 12.47
N MET A 206 -14.01 7.25 13.65
CA MET A 206 -13.08 7.91 14.56
C MET A 206 -11.67 8.02 13.97
N GLU A 207 -11.17 6.94 13.37
CA GLU A 207 -9.88 6.95 12.68
C GLU A 207 -9.83 7.99 11.54
N ASN A 208 -10.91 8.11 10.77
CA ASN A 208 -11.01 9.11 9.70
C ASN A 208 -11.07 10.55 10.23
N ILE A 209 -11.85 10.81 11.29
CA ILE A 209 -11.94 12.13 11.94
C ILE A 209 -10.58 12.57 12.47
N LEU A 210 -9.86 11.66 13.13
CA LEU A 210 -8.52 11.93 13.64
C LEU A 210 -7.53 12.18 12.51
N ALA A 211 -7.57 11.38 11.45
CA ALA A 211 -6.71 11.55 10.28
C ALA A 211 -6.97 12.89 9.57
N GLU A 212 -8.23 13.30 9.45
CA GLU A 212 -8.61 14.57 8.84
C GLU A 212 -8.19 15.78 9.71
N ALA A 213 -8.49 15.73 11.01
CA ALA A 213 -8.20 16.84 11.92
C ALA A 213 -6.69 17.07 12.12
N PHE A 214 -5.92 16.00 12.23
CA PHE A 214 -4.47 16.10 12.42
C PHE A 214 -3.69 16.07 11.11
N THR A 215 -4.38 15.97 9.95
CA THR A 215 -3.79 15.90 8.63
C THR A 215 -2.68 14.86 8.51
N GLU A 216 -2.05 14.70 7.36
CA GLU A 216 -1.11 13.66 6.99
C GLU A 216 0.05 13.33 7.98
N LYS A 217 0.18 14.09 9.08
CA LYS A 217 1.24 13.94 10.09
C LYS A 217 0.90 13.03 11.26
N ILE A 218 -0.36 12.65 11.47
CA ILE A 218 -0.67 11.61 12.47
C ILE A 218 -0.66 10.25 11.81
N LYS A 219 0.21 9.41 12.33
CA LYS A 219 0.18 7.98 12.07
C LYS A 219 -0.80 7.34 13.06
N MET A 220 -1.67 6.46 12.59
CA MET A 220 -2.66 5.79 13.46
C MET A 220 -2.01 4.94 14.57
N GLU A 221 -0.77 4.56 14.43
CA GLU A 221 0.04 3.92 15.47
C GLU A 221 0.36 4.85 16.65
N ASN A 222 0.25 6.16 16.47
CA ASN A 222 0.42 7.18 17.50
C ASN A 222 -0.90 7.51 18.24
N VAL A 223 -1.98 6.80 17.94
CA VAL A 223 -3.27 6.91 18.60
C VAL A 223 -3.50 5.67 19.45
N ILE A 224 -3.55 5.84 20.75
CA ILE A 224 -3.73 4.77 21.74
C ILE A 224 -5.12 4.91 22.39
N CYS A 225 -5.89 3.84 22.33
CA CYS A 225 -7.20 3.76 22.96
C CYS A 225 -7.12 2.81 24.15
N TRP A 226 -7.65 3.23 25.30
CA TRP A 226 -7.80 2.37 26.48
C TRP A 226 -9.09 2.66 27.22
N GLU A 227 -9.52 1.71 28.02
CA GLU A 227 -10.71 1.82 28.86
C GLU A 227 -10.32 1.81 30.35
N GLU A 228 -10.98 2.67 31.11
CA GLU A 228 -10.95 2.68 32.58
C GLU A 228 -12.38 2.63 33.13
N ASN A 229 -12.52 2.52 34.46
CA ASN A 229 -13.84 2.49 35.11
C ASN A 229 -14.67 3.75 34.83
N THR A 230 -14.03 4.87 34.53
CA THR A 230 -14.62 6.18 34.28
C THR A 230 -14.98 6.45 32.83
N GLY A 231 -14.56 5.62 31.91
CA GLY A 231 -14.87 5.76 30.48
C GLY A 231 -13.78 5.29 29.53
N THR A 232 -13.92 5.67 28.27
CA THR A 232 -12.95 5.39 27.22
C THR A 232 -12.07 6.61 26.97
N TYR A 233 -10.77 6.37 26.85
CA TYR A 233 -9.75 7.39 26.64
C TYR A 233 -9.02 7.18 25.32
N LEU A 234 -8.63 8.28 24.70
CA LEU A 234 -7.78 8.32 23.52
C LEU A 234 -6.56 9.18 23.80
N GLY A 235 -5.38 8.55 23.79
CA GLY A 235 -4.11 9.25 23.83
C GLY A 235 -3.59 9.48 22.40
N ILE A 236 -3.32 10.71 22.03
CA ILE A 236 -2.80 11.09 20.73
C ILE A 236 -1.42 11.69 20.93
N LEU A 237 -0.42 11.07 20.30
CA LEU A 237 0.95 11.60 20.27
C LEU A 237 1.12 12.45 19.00
N SER A 238 1.11 13.75 19.19
CA SER A 238 1.14 14.75 18.13
C SER A 238 2.54 15.30 17.91
N GLU A 239 2.97 15.36 16.67
CA GLU A 239 4.24 15.97 16.23
C GLU A 239 4.11 17.49 16.03
N PHE A 240 2.95 18.04 16.25
CA PHE A 240 2.69 19.48 16.16
C PHE A 240 3.07 20.22 17.44
N SER A 241 3.18 21.55 17.36
CA SER A 241 3.32 22.40 18.54
C SER A 241 2.10 22.28 19.46
N GLU A 242 2.26 22.61 20.74
CA GLU A 242 1.16 22.61 21.71
C GLU A 242 -0.06 23.39 21.22
N LYS A 243 0.16 24.59 20.68
CA LYS A 243 -0.91 25.45 20.14
C LYS A 243 -1.67 24.79 19.00
N GLU A 244 -0.96 24.29 18.01
CA GLU A 244 -1.57 23.60 16.87
C GLU A 244 -2.29 22.32 17.30
N THR A 245 -1.70 21.56 18.23
CA THR A 245 -2.29 20.36 18.79
C THR A 245 -3.60 20.67 19.49
N LYS A 246 -3.67 21.76 20.27
CA LYS A 246 -4.89 22.21 20.92
C LYS A 246 -5.97 22.61 19.93
N GLU A 247 -5.63 23.38 18.91
CA GLU A 247 -6.57 23.79 17.85
C GLU A 247 -7.17 22.57 17.14
N ARG A 248 -6.37 21.55 16.86
CA ARG A 248 -6.80 20.31 16.23
C ARG A 248 -7.65 19.43 17.14
N ALA A 249 -7.31 19.34 18.42
CA ALA A 249 -8.12 18.63 19.41
C ALA A 249 -9.52 19.25 19.55
N GLU A 250 -9.60 20.58 19.51
CA GLU A 250 -10.89 21.31 19.49
C GLU A 250 -11.69 21.03 18.19
N GLN A 251 -11.01 20.91 17.05
CA GLN A 251 -11.68 20.51 15.80
C GLN A 251 -12.26 19.10 15.91
N VAL A 252 -11.50 18.15 16.44
CA VAL A 252 -11.99 16.77 16.68
C VAL A 252 -13.22 16.80 17.58
N ARG A 253 -13.18 17.54 18.69
CA ARG A 253 -14.33 17.70 19.60
C ARG A 253 -15.55 18.22 18.87
N ASN A 254 -15.41 19.31 18.12
CA ASN A 254 -16.53 19.94 17.40
C ASN A 254 -17.14 19.02 16.33
N ILE A 255 -16.32 18.23 15.64
CA ILE A 255 -16.79 17.23 14.66
C ILE A 255 -17.55 16.13 15.43
N PHE A 256 -17.00 15.65 16.53
CA PHE A 256 -17.63 14.62 17.35
C PHE A 256 -18.99 15.04 17.87
N GLU A 257 -19.10 16.23 18.48
CA GLU A 257 -20.37 16.79 19.00
C GLU A 257 -21.44 16.94 17.90
N LYS A 258 -21.03 17.12 16.65
CA LYS A 258 -21.97 17.25 15.52
C LYS A 258 -22.54 15.91 15.03
N TYR A 259 -21.75 14.85 15.07
CA TYR A 259 -22.08 13.57 14.41
C TYR A 259 -22.32 12.41 15.36
N PHE A 260 -21.93 12.54 16.64
CA PHE A 260 -22.04 11.50 17.63
C PHE A 260 -22.85 11.97 18.83
N PRO A 261 -23.67 11.09 19.47
CA PRO A 261 -24.48 11.46 20.63
C PRO A 261 -23.65 11.64 21.91
N GLU A 262 -22.41 11.11 21.92
CA GLU A 262 -21.52 11.17 23.07
C GLU A 262 -20.75 12.49 23.09
N THR A 263 -20.52 13.03 24.32
CA THR A 263 -19.70 14.21 24.50
C THR A 263 -18.23 13.83 24.62
N LEU A 264 -17.39 14.41 23.76
CA LEU A 264 -15.95 14.27 23.80
C LEU A 264 -15.32 15.42 24.58
N GLN A 265 -14.59 15.11 25.65
CA GLN A 265 -13.89 16.09 26.48
C GLN A 265 -12.39 16.03 26.18
N ILE A 266 -11.74 17.20 26.18
CA ILE A 266 -10.29 17.30 26.15
C ILE A 266 -9.83 17.27 27.60
N GLY A 267 -9.28 16.12 28.04
CA GLY A 267 -8.85 15.91 29.40
C GLY A 267 -7.50 16.53 29.70
N TYR A 268 -6.54 16.42 28.77
CA TYR A 268 -5.18 16.89 28.98
C TYR A 268 -4.50 17.21 27.64
N ILE A 269 -3.65 18.24 27.63
CA ILE A 269 -2.73 18.56 26.54
C ILE A 269 -1.37 18.89 27.17
N SER A 270 -0.34 18.10 26.84
CA SER A 270 1.01 18.38 27.33
C SER A 270 1.69 19.47 26.52
N PRO A 271 2.70 20.17 27.07
CA PRO A 271 3.68 20.84 26.25
C PRO A 271 4.42 19.82 25.39
N SER A 272 5.17 20.31 24.39
CA SER A 272 6.02 19.43 23.58
C SER A 272 7.19 18.91 24.42
N VAL A 273 7.18 17.62 24.73
CA VAL A 273 8.15 16.93 25.57
C VAL A 273 8.93 15.87 24.79
N PRO A 274 10.16 15.53 25.18
CA PRO A 274 10.88 14.39 24.61
C PRO A 274 10.07 13.09 24.73
N PHE A 275 10.23 12.18 23.77
CA PHE A 275 9.43 10.93 23.72
C PHE A 275 9.54 10.08 25.01
N TYR A 276 10.64 10.15 25.72
CA TYR A 276 10.88 9.42 26.98
C TYR A 276 10.29 10.10 28.21
N GLU A 277 9.78 11.32 28.08
CA GLU A 277 9.05 12.05 29.11
C GLU A 277 7.52 12.02 28.87
N VAL A 278 7.11 11.37 27.77
CA VAL A 278 5.72 11.13 27.45
C VAL A 278 5.20 10.06 28.42
N GLY A 279 4.51 10.46 29.45
CA GLY A 279 3.89 9.54 30.42
C GLY A 279 2.69 10.22 31.07
N LEU A 280 1.70 9.42 31.45
CA LEU A 280 0.64 9.91 32.31
C LEU A 280 1.19 9.89 33.73
N GLU A 281 1.52 11.06 34.31
CA GLU A 281 1.62 11.18 35.74
C GLU A 281 0.22 10.89 36.32
N LYS A 282 0.09 9.71 36.91
CA LYS A 282 -1.14 9.39 37.70
C LYS A 282 -1.05 10.18 39.00
N GLU A 283 -1.66 11.37 39.04
CA GLU A 283 -2.07 11.97 40.29
C GLU A 283 -3.26 11.24 40.90
#